data_6fe29e734748c9c9db66d4a3f2a3ca40
#
_entry.id   6fe29e734748c9c9db66d4a3f2a3ca40
#
_cell.length_a   1.000
_cell.length_b   1.000
_cell.length_c   1.000
_cell.angle_alpha   90.00
_cell.angle_beta   90.00
_cell.angle_gamma   90.00
#
_symmetry.space_group_name_H-M   'P 1'
#
loop_
_entity.id
_entity.type
_entity.pdbx_description
1 polymer ?
#
loop_
_entity_poly.entity_id
_entity_poly.type
_entity_poly.pdbx_seq_one_letter_code
_entity_poly.pdbx_strand_id
1 'polypeptide(L)'
;MIHQVRQFVTARRLLSPLPSISLPFLIHSLSTQNADAQAMERKISFLPHLLAFLSLHLLLLSPLAAAKLTNPPGLARSGFPSVHAKQLIRAFNLFPEEDINIIDAPDSSTTAVTDAPRLVEKRFRLPNLVYSGDSIEDLGHHAGYYKIEHSHAAKMFYLFFESRTNKKDPVVIWLTGGPGCSSELAVFYENGPFTIANNLSLVWNEYGWDNASNLLYVDQPIGTGFSYSSDRRDIRHSEDGVSNDLYDFLQAFFAEHPELAENDFFITGESYAGHYIPAVAARVHRGNKAKKGIHINLKGFAIGNGLTDPAIQYKAYTDFALDNGLITNTSYNLINKVLPVCEMAIKLCGTDGTVSCVASYFVCNTIFTSIIAKAGNINYYDIRKKCEGSLCYDFSNMEKFLNQKPVRESLGVGDRKFVSCSTTVYLAMLVDWMRNLEVGIPTLLEDGIQLLVYAGEYDLICNWLGNSRWVHAMEWSGQKEFVSSPEVPFVVDDSEAGVLKNYGPLSFLKVHDAGHMVPMDQPKAALEMLRRWTQGSLAESAREPEKLVAQM
;
A
#
# COMPACT_ATOMS: atom_id res chain seq x y z
N MET A 1 -10.21 3.39 11.26
CA MET A 1 -9.71 2.36 12.19
C MET A 1 -10.56 2.24 13.48
N ILE A 2 -10.80 3.30 14.27
CA ILE A 2 -11.70 3.25 15.45
C ILE A 2 -13.14 2.90 15.05
N HIS A 3 -13.61 3.33 13.88
CA HIS A 3 -14.95 3.02 13.39
C HIS A 3 -15.08 1.57 12.92
N GLN A 4 -14.00 0.97 12.40
CA GLN A 4 -13.97 -0.44 11.99
C GLN A 4 -14.00 -1.41 13.18
N VAL A 5 -13.39 -1.04 14.30
CA VAL A 5 -13.50 -1.82 15.55
C VAL A 5 -14.95 -1.84 16.06
N ARG A 6 -15.72 -0.74 15.86
CA ARG A 6 -17.16 -0.74 16.17
C ARG A 6 -17.99 -1.65 15.27
N GLN A 7 -17.61 -1.80 13.99
CA GLN A 7 -18.29 -2.73 13.09
C GLN A 7 -17.99 -4.20 13.42
N PHE A 8 -16.82 -4.51 13.98
CA PHE A 8 -16.50 -5.86 14.44
C PHE A 8 -17.45 -6.33 15.57
N VAL A 9 -17.89 -5.43 16.42
CA VAL A 9 -18.87 -5.74 17.50
C VAL A 9 -20.27 -5.95 16.92
N THR A 10 -20.63 -5.32 15.78
CA THR A 10 -21.95 -5.44 15.14
C THR A 10 -22.06 -6.68 14.24
N ALA A 11 -20.95 -7.19 13.68
CA ALA A 11 -20.94 -8.40 12.86
C ALA A 11 -21.24 -9.70 13.63
N ARG A 12 -21.21 -9.67 14.98
CA ARG A 12 -21.61 -10.79 15.84
C ARG A 12 -23.10 -11.16 15.77
N ARG A 13 -23.93 -10.43 15.04
CA ARG A 13 -25.38 -10.72 14.93
C ARG A 13 -25.78 -11.69 13.81
N LEU A 14 -24.84 -12.23 13.04
CA LEU A 14 -25.14 -13.11 11.90
C LEU A 14 -24.64 -14.56 12.02
N LEU A 15 -24.18 -14.99 13.20
CA LEU A 15 -23.89 -16.41 13.45
C LEU A 15 -24.82 -16.93 14.54
N SER A 16 -25.62 -17.92 14.19
CA SER A 16 -26.65 -18.59 14.98
C SER A 16 -26.12 -19.28 16.26
N PRO A 17 -26.97 -19.66 17.23
CA PRO A 17 -26.70 -19.53 18.65
C PRO A 17 -26.01 -20.76 19.27
N LEU A 18 -25.03 -20.51 20.11
CA LEU A 18 -24.60 -21.39 21.18
C LEU A 18 -25.08 -20.80 22.51
N PRO A 19 -25.37 -21.61 23.56
CA PRO A 19 -26.23 -21.25 24.64
C PRO A 19 -25.66 -20.18 25.57
N SER A 20 -26.58 -19.35 26.05
CA SER A 20 -26.44 -18.22 26.91
C SER A 20 -25.71 -18.50 28.22
N ILE A 21 -24.60 -17.77 28.45
CA ILE A 21 -24.16 -17.41 29.82
C ILE A 21 -24.50 -15.92 29.96
N SER A 22 -25.49 -15.69 30.78
CA SER A 22 -26.00 -14.37 31.13
C SER A 22 -24.96 -13.57 31.90
N LEU A 23 -24.63 -12.38 31.42
CA LEU A 23 -23.94 -11.32 32.13
C LEU A 23 -24.94 -10.15 32.37
N PRO A 24 -25.73 -10.18 33.42
CA PRO A 24 -26.33 -8.97 33.95
C PRO A 24 -25.49 -8.46 35.12
N PHE A 25 -25.38 -7.17 35.26
CA PHE A 25 -24.65 -6.36 36.25
C PHE A 25 -23.34 -5.73 35.78
N LEU A 26 -23.47 -4.71 34.92
CA LEU A 26 -22.50 -3.60 34.88
C LEU A 26 -22.98 -2.39 34.05
N ILE A 27 -24.30 -2.14 33.98
CA ILE A 27 -24.86 -0.90 33.40
C ILE A 27 -25.96 -0.38 34.35
N HIS A 28 -25.58 -0.03 35.56
CA HIS A 28 -26.37 0.90 36.37
C HIS A 28 -25.50 1.43 37.49
N SER A 29 -24.76 2.50 37.21
CA SER A 29 -24.24 3.45 38.21
C SER A 29 -23.23 4.39 37.52
N LEU A 30 -23.73 5.33 36.74
CA LEU A 30 -22.97 6.50 36.25
C LEU A 30 -23.84 7.74 36.42
N SER A 31 -24.09 8.07 37.68
CA SER A 31 -24.43 9.44 38.07
C SER A 31 -23.96 9.61 39.51
N THR A 32 -22.73 10.12 39.67
CA THR A 32 -22.30 11.07 40.71
C THR A 32 -20.75 11.16 40.74
N GLN A 33 -20.27 12.31 40.27
CA GLN A 33 -19.21 13.18 40.81
C GLN A 33 -17.79 12.66 41.12
N ASN A 34 -16.84 13.19 40.35
CA ASN A 34 -15.50 13.76 40.74
C ASN A 34 -14.49 12.95 41.61
N ALA A 35 -14.59 11.63 41.70
CA ALA A 35 -13.50 10.82 42.26
C ALA A 35 -12.87 9.84 41.28
N ASP A 36 -13.33 9.81 40.04
CA ASP A 36 -13.12 8.68 39.11
C ASP A 36 -12.09 8.92 37.98
N ALA A 37 -11.49 10.09 37.87
CA ALA A 37 -10.47 10.34 36.81
C ALA A 37 -9.21 9.45 37.00
N GLN A 38 -8.74 9.27 38.23
CA GLN A 38 -7.60 8.40 38.52
C GLN A 38 -7.97 6.90 38.49
N ALA A 39 -9.22 6.53 38.76
CA ALA A 39 -9.70 5.15 38.63
C ALA A 39 -9.93 4.77 37.13
N MET A 40 -10.35 5.73 36.32
CA MET A 40 -10.51 5.55 34.87
C MET A 40 -9.16 5.44 34.17
N GLU A 41 -8.13 6.20 34.54
CA GLU A 41 -6.76 6.03 34.03
C GLU A 41 -6.18 4.65 34.35
N ARG A 42 -6.43 4.11 35.54
CA ARG A 42 -6.01 2.74 35.90
C ARG A 42 -6.78 1.67 35.11
N LYS A 43 -8.05 1.85 34.80
CA LYS A 43 -8.84 0.90 34.00
C LYS A 43 -8.47 0.93 32.51
N ILE A 44 -8.14 2.11 31.96
CA ILE A 44 -7.66 2.25 30.57
C ILE A 44 -6.25 1.68 30.42
N SER A 45 -5.39 1.79 31.44
CA SER A 45 -4.06 1.18 31.45
C SER A 45 -4.08 -0.36 31.49
N PHE A 46 -5.14 -0.99 32.00
CA PHE A 46 -5.27 -2.46 32.09
C PHE A 46 -5.81 -3.11 30.82
N LEU A 47 -6.58 -2.39 30.00
CA LEU A 47 -7.22 -2.95 28.80
C LEU A 47 -6.22 -3.44 27.72
N PRO A 48 -5.15 -2.70 27.38
CA PRO A 48 -4.13 -3.20 26.45
C PRO A 48 -3.34 -4.40 27.02
N HIS A 49 -3.08 -4.44 28.34
CA HIS A 49 -2.41 -5.57 28.97
C HIS A 49 -3.31 -6.82 29.02
N LEU A 50 -4.61 -6.64 29.20
CA LEU A 50 -5.59 -7.72 29.18
C LEU A 50 -5.79 -8.28 27.77
N LEU A 51 -5.79 -7.43 26.74
CA LEU A 51 -5.87 -7.85 25.34
C LEU A 51 -4.58 -8.55 24.88
N ALA A 52 -3.40 -8.05 25.27
CA ALA A 52 -2.13 -8.71 25.02
C ALA A 52 -2.04 -10.07 25.74
N PHE A 53 -2.53 -10.14 26.99
CA PHE A 53 -2.57 -11.38 27.77
C PHE A 53 -3.58 -12.38 27.22
N LEU A 54 -4.75 -11.93 26.75
CA LEU A 54 -5.76 -12.77 26.08
C LEU A 54 -5.26 -13.27 24.71
N SER A 55 -4.54 -12.43 23.95
CA SER A 55 -3.93 -12.82 22.68
C SER A 55 -2.83 -13.87 22.89
N LEU A 56 -2.00 -13.70 23.92
CA LEU A 56 -0.95 -14.64 24.28
C LEU A 56 -1.53 -15.97 24.82
N HIS A 57 -2.63 -15.92 25.59
CA HIS A 57 -3.34 -17.13 26.07
C HIS A 57 -4.05 -17.88 24.95
N LEU A 58 -4.64 -17.18 23.96
CA LEU A 58 -5.22 -17.79 22.77
C LEU A 58 -4.16 -18.49 21.91
N LEU A 59 -2.96 -17.92 21.81
CA LEU A 59 -1.81 -18.54 21.13
C LEU A 59 -1.31 -19.79 21.87
N LEU A 60 -1.34 -19.78 23.21
CA LEU A 60 -0.87 -20.91 24.05
C LEU A 60 -1.91 -22.03 24.19
N LEU A 61 -3.21 -21.76 23.96
CA LEU A 61 -4.31 -22.72 24.11
C LEU A 61 -4.76 -23.37 22.80
N SER A 62 -4.14 -23.05 21.65
CA SER A 62 -4.50 -23.71 20.40
C SER A 62 -3.95 -25.15 20.39
N PRO A 63 -4.80 -26.19 20.24
CA PRO A 63 -4.36 -27.59 20.27
C PRO A 63 -3.46 -27.98 19.08
N LEU A 64 -3.29 -27.11 18.08
CA LEU A 64 -2.35 -27.31 16.97
C LEU A 64 -0.90 -26.98 17.32
N ALA A 65 -0.65 -26.14 18.32
CA ALA A 65 0.72 -25.83 18.75
C ALA A 65 1.39 -26.99 19.50
N ALA A 66 0.60 -27.90 20.07
CA ALA A 66 1.11 -29.04 20.85
C ALA A 66 1.52 -30.27 20.02
N ALA A 67 1.16 -30.33 18.73
CA ALA A 67 1.29 -31.53 17.92
C ALA A 67 2.57 -31.63 17.06
N LYS A 68 3.46 -30.63 17.06
CA LYS A 68 4.69 -30.63 16.20
C LYS A 68 5.97 -30.20 16.89
N LEU A 69 6.10 -30.42 18.21
CA LEU A 69 7.39 -30.32 18.91
C LEU A 69 8.03 -31.69 19.06
N THR A 70 8.25 -32.41 17.96
CA THR A 70 9.25 -33.48 17.91
C THR A 70 10.52 -32.92 17.30
N ASN A 71 11.54 -32.78 18.14
CA ASN A 71 12.86 -32.29 17.77
C ASN A 71 13.41 -33.01 16.54
N PRO A 72 13.90 -32.27 15.51
CA PRO A 72 14.84 -32.86 14.58
C PRO A 72 16.16 -33.10 15.31
N PRO A 73 16.82 -34.26 15.10
CA PRO A 73 18.09 -34.57 15.77
C PRO A 73 19.20 -33.69 15.22
N GLY A 74 19.84 -32.89 16.08
CA GLY A 74 21.17 -32.37 15.81
C GLY A 74 21.42 -30.87 15.82
N LEU A 75 20.65 -30.04 16.53
CA LEU A 75 21.02 -28.62 16.72
C LEU A 75 21.54 -28.38 18.15
N ALA A 76 22.86 -28.36 18.28
CA ALA A 76 23.56 -27.97 19.48
C ALA A 76 23.22 -26.50 19.87
N ARG A 77 23.07 -26.25 21.19
CA ARG A 77 22.93 -24.94 21.80
C ARG A 77 24.13 -24.04 21.55
N SER A 78 24.13 -23.31 20.44
CA SER A 78 24.96 -22.12 20.27
C SER A 78 24.06 -21.00 19.82
N GLY A 79 24.15 -19.83 20.48
CA GLY A 79 23.30 -18.69 20.20
C GLY A 79 23.31 -18.35 18.70
N PHE A 80 22.15 -18.30 18.08
CA PHE A 80 22.01 -17.97 16.67
C PHE A 80 22.55 -16.55 16.45
N PRO A 81 23.49 -16.34 15.53
CA PRO A 81 23.90 -15.01 15.11
C PRO A 81 22.69 -14.26 14.56
N SER A 82 22.56 -12.96 14.89
CA SER A 82 21.43 -12.10 14.47
C SER A 82 21.20 -12.10 12.95
N VAL A 83 22.25 -12.31 12.17
CA VAL A 83 22.21 -12.44 10.70
C VAL A 83 21.41 -13.67 10.25
N HIS A 84 21.61 -14.82 10.87
CA HIS A 84 20.86 -16.04 10.53
C HIS A 84 19.39 -15.95 10.93
N ALA A 85 19.08 -15.26 12.05
CA ALA A 85 17.69 -15.01 12.44
C ALA A 85 16.98 -14.10 11.43
N LYS A 86 17.65 -13.06 10.92
CA LYS A 86 17.11 -12.18 9.86
C LYS A 86 16.88 -12.94 8.55
N GLN A 87 17.83 -13.79 8.14
CA GLN A 87 17.70 -14.62 6.94
C GLN A 87 16.52 -15.61 7.06
N LEU A 88 16.33 -16.21 8.23
CA LEU A 88 15.19 -17.10 8.48
C LEU A 88 13.86 -16.34 8.48
N ILE A 89 13.81 -15.14 9.06
CA ILE A 89 12.61 -14.28 9.03
C ILE A 89 12.26 -13.93 7.58
N ARG A 90 13.24 -13.56 6.77
CA ARG A 90 13.06 -13.28 5.34
C ARG A 90 12.60 -14.52 4.56
N ALA A 91 13.20 -15.67 4.80
CA ALA A 91 12.82 -16.92 4.15
C ALA A 91 11.39 -17.38 4.49
N PHE A 92 10.92 -17.08 5.71
CA PHE A 92 9.57 -17.44 6.15
C PHE A 92 8.51 -16.37 5.89
N ASN A 93 8.90 -15.13 5.64
CA ASN A 93 8.01 -14.05 5.19
C ASN A 93 7.79 -14.14 3.68
N LEU A 94 7.29 -15.26 3.25
CA LEU A 94 7.07 -15.71 1.88
C LEU A 94 6.88 -14.56 0.88
N PHE A 95 7.98 -14.18 0.25
CA PHE A 95 7.89 -13.47 -1.00
C PHE A 95 7.38 -14.45 -2.06
N PRO A 96 6.51 -14.03 -3.01
CA PRO A 96 5.92 -14.95 -3.96
C PRO A 96 6.97 -15.72 -4.77
N GLU A 97 7.30 -16.94 -4.35
CA GLU A 97 8.25 -17.82 -5.02
C GLU A 97 7.57 -18.86 -5.91
N GLU A 98 6.29 -19.16 -5.64
CA GLU A 98 5.60 -20.18 -6.41
C GLU A 98 5.27 -19.69 -7.80
N ASP A 99 5.89 -20.30 -8.79
CA ASP A 99 5.33 -20.34 -10.13
C ASP A 99 3.93 -20.92 -10.01
N ILE A 100 2.91 -20.16 -10.40
CA ILE A 100 1.62 -20.77 -10.69
C ILE A 100 1.95 -21.89 -11.65
N ASN A 101 1.69 -23.14 -11.23
CA ASN A 101 1.67 -24.24 -12.16
C ASN A 101 0.67 -23.83 -13.24
N ILE A 102 1.20 -23.42 -14.39
CA ILE A 102 0.39 -23.26 -15.59
C ILE A 102 -0.13 -24.67 -15.80
N ILE A 103 -1.39 -24.90 -15.45
CA ILE A 103 -2.11 -26.05 -15.92
C ILE A 103 -2.09 -25.87 -17.41
N ASP A 104 -1.27 -26.65 -18.10
CA ASP A 104 -1.24 -26.69 -19.56
C ASP A 104 -2.70 -26.72 -20.01
N ALA A 105 -3.08 -25.72 -20.81
CA ALA A 105 -4.43 -25.65 -21.32
C ALA A 105 -4.75 -27.02 -21.93
N PRO A 106 -5.86 -27.67 -21.55
CA PRO A 106 -6.19 -28.97 -22.12
C PRO A 106 -6.23 -28.81 -23.63
N ASP A 107 -5.50 -29.68 -24.28
CA ASP A 107 -5.38 -29.79 -25.73
C ASP A 107 -6.72 -29.50 -26.39
N SER A 108 -6.75 -28.54 -27.29
CA SER A 108 -7.95 -28.01 -27.92
C SER A 108 -8.61 -29.06 -28.80
N SER A 109 -9.43 -29.92 -28.20
CA SER A 109 -10.42 -30.69 -28.94
C SER A 109 -11.71 -30.79 -28.13
N THR A 110 -12.73 -30.17 -28.68
CA THR A 110 -14.17 -30.30 -28.43
C THR A 110 -14.80 -29.38 -27.38
N THR A 111 -15.75 -28.68 -27.94
CA THR A 111 -16.95 -27.97 -27.47
C THR A 111 -16.82 -26.46 -27.31
N ALA A 112 -17.52 -25.78 -28.23
CA ALA A 112 -17.76 -24.35 -28.21
C ALA A 112 -18.44 -23.94 -26.91
N VAL A 113 -17.62 -23.41 -25.98
CA VAL A 113 -18.10 -22.57 -24.89
C VAL A 113 -18.16 -21.17 -25.49
N THR A 114 -19.35 -20.59 -25.52
CA THR A 114 -19.59 -19.20 -25.94
C THR A 114 -18.61 -18.29 -25.22
N ASP A 115 -17.64 -17.78 -25.96
CA ASP A 115 -16.63 -16.81 -25.52
C ASP A 115 -17.34 -15.54 -25.04
N ALA A 116 -17.51 -15.39 -23.73
CA ALA A 116 -17.71 -14.07 -23.17
C ALA A 116 -16.40 -13.29 -23.43
N PRO A 117 -16.48 -12.08 -24.01
CA PRO A 117 -15.29 -11.36 -24.43
C PRO A 117 -14.31 -11.22 -23.26
N ARG A 118 -13.03 -11.53 -23.50
CA ARG A 118 -11.93 -11.38 -22.53
C ARG A 118 -11.81 -9.95 -22.04
N LEU A 119 -12.24 -8.99 -22.85
CA LEU A 119 -12.11 -7.56 -22.69
C LEU A 119 -13.46 -6.87 -22.87
N VAL A 120 -13.78 -5.96 -21.96
CA VAL A 120 -14.80 -4.93 -22.13
C VAL A 120 -14.10 -3.59 -21.92
N GLU A 121 -13.45 -3.08 -22.95
CA GLU A 121 -12.80 -1.78 -22.95
C GLU A 121 -13.56 -0.82 -23.84
N LYS A 122 -13.61 0.43 -23.44
CA LYS A 122 -14.10 1.51 -24.29
C LYS A 122 -13.35 2.81 -24.03
N ARG A 123 -13.24 3.62 -25.07
CA ARG A 123 -12.89 5.02 -24.89
C ARG A 123 -14.02 5.70 -24.10
N PHE A 124 -13.66 6.48 -23.11
CA PHE A 124 -14.62 7.18 -22.27
C PHE A 124 -14.36 8.69 -22.26
N ARG A 125 -15.42 9.42 -21.93
CA ARG A 125 -15.35 10.85 -21.65
C ARG A 125 -16.15 11.08 -20.38
N LEU A 126 -15.50 11.61 -19.37
CA LEU A 126 -16.19 11.94 -18.12
C LEU A 126 -17.11 13.16 -18.35
N PRO A 127 -18.36 13.11 -17.89
CA PRO A 127 -19.23 14.27 -17.92
C PRO A 127 -18.76 15.34 -16.94
N ASN A 128 -19.20 16.58 -17.14
CA ASN A 128 -18.94 17.73 -16.26
C ASN A 128 -17.48 18.21 -16.22
N LEU A 129 -16.70 17.93 -17.24
CA LEU A 129 -15.38 18.51 -17.38
C LEU A 129 -15.47 19.98 -17.77
N VAL A 130 -14.89 20.86 -16.97
CA VAL A 130 -14.82 22.30 -17.24
C VAL A 130 -13.59 22.54 -18.12
N TYR A 131 -13.83 23.01 -19.35
CA TYR A 131 -12.79 23.24 -20.34
C TYR A 131 -11.81 24.34 -19.94
N SER A 132 -10.53 24.06 -20.07
CA SER A 132 -9.44 25.04 -20.11
C SER A 132 -8.63 24.88 -21.39
N GLY A 133 -9.23 25.10 -22.55
CA GLY A 133 -8.53 25.39 -23.81
C GLY A 133 -7.85 24.24 -24.57
N ASP A 134 -7.45 23.18 -23.93
CA ASP A 134 -6.84 22.02 -24.60
C ASP A 134 -7.88 20.96 -24.94
N SER A 135 -7.83 20.40 -26.17
CA SER A 135 -8.82 19.43 -26.59
C SER A 135 -8.53 18.06 -25.98
N ILE A 136 -9.29 17.71 -24.92
CA ILE A 136 -9.32 16.36 -24.33
C ILE A 136 -9.67 15.29 -25.38
N GLU A 137 -10.21 15.71 -26.51
CA GLU A 137 -10.66 14.85 -27.61
C GLU A 137 -9.51 14.05 -28.24
N ASP A 138 -8.28 14.55 -28.11
CA ASP A 138 -7.09 13.94 -28.70
C ASP A 138 -6.34 13.01 -27.74
N LEU A 139 -6.67 12.98 -26.44
CA LEU A 139 -6.08 12.06 -25.49
C LEU A 139 -6.88 10.75 -25.45
N GLY A 140 -6.16 9.63 -25.61
CA GLY A 140 -6.76 8.30 -25.52
C GLY A 140 -7.06 7.92 -24.08
N HIS A 141 -8.29 8.15 -23.62
CA HIS A 141 -8.75 7.68 -22.33
C HIS A 141 -9.52 6.37 -22.49
N HIS A 142 -9.06 5.33 -21.78
CA HIS A 142 -9.71 4.03 -21.81
C HIS A 142 -10.14 3.60 -20.41
N ALA A 143 -11.31 2.99 -20.32
CA ALA A 143 -11.81 2.34 -19.10
C ALA A 143 -12.36 0.97 -19.45
N GLY A 144 -12.19 0.01 -18.58
CA GLY A 144 -12.73 -1.31 -18.85
C GLY A 144 -12.40 -2.35 -17.81
N TYR A 145 -12.65 -3.59 -18.21
CA TYR A 145 -12.41 -4.77 -17.38
C TYR A 145 -11.58 -5.78 -18.14
N TYR A 146 -10.52 -6.29 -17.52
CA TYR A 146 -9.91 -7.54 -17.96
C TYR A 146 -10.37 -8.69 -17.07
N LYS A 147 -10.66 -9.82 -17.70
CA LYS A 147 -10.84 -11.10 -16.99
C LYS A 147 -9.46 -11.57 -16.52
N ILE A 148 -9.35 -11.88 -15.24
CA ILE A 148 -8.13 -12.43 -14.67
C ILE A 148 -8.07 -13.92 -14.97
N GLU A 149 -7.02 -14.35 -15.66
CA GLU A 149 -6.94 -15.69 -16.26
C GLU A 149 -6.90 -16.80 -15.20
N HIS A 150 -6.07 -16.62 -14.17
CA HIS A 150 -5.92 -17.58 -13.08
C HIS A 150 -6.94 -17.39 -11.94
N SER A 151 -8.12 -16.84 -12.26
CA SER A 151 -9.24 -16.69 -11.34
C SER A 151 -10.45 -17.51 -11.79
N HIS A 152 -11.43 -17.67 -10.88
CA HIS A 152 -12.68 -18.34 -11.21
C HIS A 152 -13.61 -17.46 -12.06
N ALA A 153 -13.77 -16.17 -11.66
CA ALA A 153 -14.69 -15.26 -12.31
C ALA A 153 -14.29 -13.77 -12.14
N ALA A 154 -13.05 -13.50 -11.73
CA ALA A 154 -12.61 -12.16 -11.43
C ALA A 154 -12.52 -11.28 -12.68
N LYS A 155 -12.97 -10.04 -12.52
CA LYS A 155 -12.82 -8.96 -13.48
C LYS A 155 -12.22 -7.76 -12.78
N MET A 156 -11.07 -7.30 -13.29
CA MET A 156 -10.32 -6.19 -12.74
C MET A 156 -10.57 -4.94 -13.57
N PHE A 157 -11.02 -3.89 -12.92
CA PHE A 157 -11.33 -2.59 -13.52
C PHE A 157 -10.08 -1.72 -13.55
N TYR A 158 -9.99 -0.89 -14.58
CA TYR A 158 -8.93 0.09 -14.73
C TYR A 158 -9.38 1.36 -15.44
N LEU A 159 -8.62 2.43 -15.22
CA LEU A 159 -8.63 3.66 -15.98
C LEU A 159 -7.24 3.87 -16.60
N PHE A 160 -7.21 4.24 -17.87
CA PHE A 160 -5.98 4.58 -18.58
C PHE A 160 -6.08 5.97 -19.20
N PHE A 161 -5.03 6.76 -19.01
CA PHE A 161 -4.90 8.11 -19.56
C PHE A 161 -3.58 8.23 -20.31
N GLU A 162 -3.64 8.55 -21.60
CA GLU A 162 -2.43 8.83 -22.38
C GLU A 162 -1.71 10.07 -21.86
N SER A 163 -0.39 10.11 -22.01
CA SER A 163 0.40 11.30 -21.71
C SER A 163 -0.06 12.50 -22.55
N ARG A 164 -0.18 13.66 -21.90
CA ARG A 164 -0.44 14.95 -22.58
C ARG A 164 0.74 15.40 -23.44
N THR A 165 1.94 14.90 -23.15
CA THR A 165 3.18 15.38 -23.75
C THR A 165 3.61 14.52 -24.92
N ASN A 166 3.72 13.21 -24.70
CA ASN A 166 4.23 12.29 -25.71
C ASN A 166 3.75 10.86 -25.46
N LYS A 167 3.18 10.21 -26.48
CA LYS A 167 2.75 8.79 -26.38
C LYS A 167 3.91 7.82 -26.09
N LYS A 168 5.17 8.24 -26.33
CA LYS A 168 6.37 7.47 -26.00
C LYS A 168 6.85 7.65 -24.55
N ASP A 169 6.21 8.52 -23.80
CA ASP A 169 6.47 8.63 -22.37
C ASP A 169 6.24 7.28 -21.68
N PRO A 170 6.89 7.01 -20.53
CA PRO A 170 6.76 5.74 -19.86
C PRO A 170 5.30 5.43 -19.50
N VAL A 171 4.97 4.14 -19.41
CA VAL A 171 3.73 3.68 -18.80
C VAL A 171 3.95 3.55 -17.30
N VAL A 172 3.16 4.26 -16.51
CA VAL A 172 3.21 4.27 -15.06
C VAL A 172 1.90 3.71 -14.51
N ILE A 173 1.96 2.59 -13.81
CA ILE A 173 0.81 2.09 -13.05
C ILE A 173 0.82 2.66 -11.63
N TRP A 174 -0.35 3.10 -11.16
CA TRP A 174 -0.56 3.53 -9.78
C TRP A 174 -1.44 2.53 -9.03
N LEU A 175 -0.98 2.16 -7.83
CA LEU A 175 -1.65 1.24 -6.91
C LEU A 175 -1.91 1.97 -5.59
N THR A 176 -3.16 2.24 -5.29
CA THR A 176 -3.57 2.79 -3.99
C THR A 176 -3.63 1.67 -2.95
N GLY A 177 -3.18 1.97 -1.74
CA GLY A 177 -3.11 1.01 -0.64
C GLY A 177 -4.45 0.65 0.00
N GLY A 178 -4.55 0.89 1.29
CA GLY A 178 -5.71 0.56 2.12
C GLY A 178 -5.42 -0.52 3.15
N PRO A 179 -5.33 -1.84 2.83
CA PRO A 179 -5.60 -2.51 1.56
C PRO A 179 -7.06 -2.41 1.11
N GLY A 180 -7.29 -2.46 -0.19
CA GLY A 180 -8.64 -2.45 -0.75
C GLY A 180 -9.23 -1.05 -0.98
N CYS A 181 -8.41 0.01 -1.03
CA CYS A 181 -8.83 1.32 -1.50
C CYS A 181 -8.61 1.45 -3.01
N SER A 182 -9.57 2.08 -3.68
CA SER A 182 -9.61 2.25 -5.12
C SER A 182 -8.56 3.26 -5.60
N SER A 183 -7.96 3.00 -6.76
CA SER A 183 -6.99 3.90 -7.37
C SER A 183 -7.62 5.17 -7.95
N GLU A 184 -8.95 5.26 -8.04
CA GLU A 184 -9.66 6.49 -8.36
C GLU A 184 -9.44 7.59 -7.29
N LEU A 185 -9.06 7.23 -6.06
CA LEU A 185 -8.60 8.21 -5.07
C LEU A 185 -7.46 9.05 -5.62
N ALA A 186 -6.46 8.42 -6.21
CA ALA A 186 -5.33 9.13 -6.79
C ALA A 186 -5.71 9.88 -8.09
N VAL A 187 -6.65 9.34 -8.88
CA VAL A 187 -7.14 10.03 -10.09
C VAL A 187 -7.72 11.40 -9.76
N PHE A 188 -8.47 11.53 -8.66
CA PHE A 188 -9.23 12.75 -8.36
C PHE A 188 -8.66 13.60 -7.22
N TYR A 189 -7.72 13.11 -6.44
CA TYR A 189 -7.17 13.83 -5.29
C TYR A 189 -5.66 13.92 -5.25
N GLU A 190 -4.94 13.15 -6.07
CA GLU A 190 -3.48 13.12 -6.01
C GLU A 190 -2.83 13.47 -7.36
N ASN A 191 -2.54 12.46 -8.17
CA ASN A 191 -1.68 12.58 -9.33
C ASN A 191 -2.38 12.37 -10.68
N GLY A 192 -3.69 12.17 -10.65
CA GLY A 192 -4.45 11.99 -11.86
C GLY A 192 -4.62 13.27 -12.68
N PRO A 193 -5.16 13.15 -13.90
CA PRO A 193 -5.32 14.29 -14.79
C PRO A 193 -6.36 15.31 -14.34
N PHE A 194 -7.23 14.95 -13.38
CA PHE A 194 -8.35 15.79 -12.93
C PHE A 194 -8.40 15.91 -11.42
N THR A 195 -8.92 17.03 -10.94
CA THR A 195 -9.38 17.20 -9.56
C THR A 195 -10.90 17.38 -9.55
N ILE A 196 -11.55 16.96 -8.46
CA ILE A 196 -13.00 17.07 -8.32
C ILE A 196 -13.38 18.26 -7.42
N ALA A 197 -14.18 19.16 -7.95
CA ALA A 197 -14.68 20.33 -7.23
C ALA A 197 -15.92 19.98 -6.39
N ASN A 198 -16.29 20.88 -5.45
CA ASN A 198 -17.44 20.68 -4.56
C ASN A 198 -18.80 20.56 -5.29
N ASN A 199 -18.92 21.15 -6.48
CA ASN A 199 -20.10 21.02 -7.35
C ASN A 199 -20.05 19.78 -8.24
N LEU A 200 -19.12 18.86 -8.00
CA LEU A 200 -18.86 17.64 -8.79
C LEU A 200 -18.43 17.90 -10.24
N SER A 201 -17.94 19.10 -10.57
CA SER A 201 -17.26 19.34 -11.83
C SER A 201 -15.80 18.84 -11.73
N LEU A 202 -15.26 18.44 -12.87
CA LEU A 202 -13.85 18.06 -12.99
C LEU A 202 -13.06 19.25 -13.53
N VAL A 203 -11.90 19.47 -12.94
CA VAL A 203 -10.95 20.51 -13.33
C VAL A 203 -9.63 19.82 -13.67
N TRP A 204 -8.93 20.28 -14.72
CA TRP A 204 -7.61 19.78 -15.05
C TRP A 204 -6.65 19.95 -13.87
N ASN A 205 -5.92 18.88 -13.56
CA ASN A 205 -4.80 18.94 -12.65
C ASN A 205 -3.57 19.42 -13.44
N GLU A 206 -3.08 20.60 -13.12
CA GLU A 206 -1.87 21.17 -13.75
C GLU A 206 -0.65 20.29 -13.53
N TYR A 207 -0.58 19.63 -12.37
CA TYR A 207 0.53 18.77 -11.97
C TYR A 207 0.20 17.29 -12.03
N GLY A 208 -0.83 16.89 -12.79
CA GLY A 208 -1.10 15.50 -13.06
C GLY A 208 0.10 14.78 -13.67
N TRP A 209 0.33 13.56 -13.26
CA TRP A 209 1.48 12.77 -13.73
C TRP A 209 1.36 12.40 -15.22
N ASP A 210 0.19 12.57 -15.81
CA ASP A 210 -0.01 12.49 -17.26
C ASP A 210 0.73 13.60 -18.06
N ASN A 211 1.34 14.57 -17.39
CA ASN A 211 2.33 15.47 -17.98
C ASN A 211 3.71 14.83 -18.25
N ALA A 212 3.95 13.62 -17.72
CA ALA A 212 5.24 12.95 -17.83
C ALA A 212 5.12 11.44 -18.13
N SER A 213 3.91 10.90 -18.21
CA SER A 213 3.68 9.47 -18.36
C SER A 213 2.30 9.12 -18.90
N ASN A 214 2.18 7.94 -19.49
CA ASN A 214 0.92 7.27 -19.74
C ASN A 214 0.48 6.59 -18.44
N LEU A 215 -0.66 6.99 -17.88
CA LEU A 215 -1.08 6.59 -16.54
C LEU A 215 -2.10 5.46 -16.56
N LEU A 216 -1.85 4.44 -15.75
CA LEU A 216 -2.72 3.29 -15.56
C LEU A 216 -3.10 3.18 -14.09
N TYR A 217 -4.38 3.34 -13.77
CA TYR A 217 -4.96 3.18 -12.45
C TYR A 217 -5.76 1.89 -12.40
N VAL A 218 -5.53 1.03 -11.42
CA VAL A 218 -6.16 -0.28 -11.34
C VAL A 218 -6.84 -0.45 -9.99
N ASP A 219 -8.10 -0.84 -10.03
CA ASP A 219 -8.84 -1.24 -8.83
C ASP A 219 -8.43 -2.65 -8.41
N GLN A 220 -7.55 -2.73 -7.43
CA GLN A 220 -6.97 -3.97 -6.93
C GLN A 220 -6.82 -3.94 -5.39
N PRO A 221 -6.82 -5.10 -4.71
CA PRO A 221 -7.16 -6.46 -5.17
C PRO A 221 -8.62 -6.62 -5.60
N ILE A 222 -8.98 -7.81 -6.14
CA ILE A 222 -10.37 -8.11 -6.54
C ILE A 222 -11.35 -7.85 -5.39
N GLY A 223 -12.40 -7.08 -5.67
CA GLY A 223 -13.39 -6.60 -4.70
C GLY A 223 -13.16 -5.15 -4.25
N THR A 224 -12.17 -4.45 -4.83
CA THR A 224 -11.87 -3.03 -4.63
C THR A 224 -12.58 -2.21 -5.72
N GLY A 225 -13.11 -1.03 -5.38
CA GLY A 225 -13.71 -0.09 -6.31
C GLY A 225 -14.76 -0.74 -7.21
N PHE A 226 -14.54 -0.68 -8.52
CA PHE A 226 -15.39 -1.35 -9.51
C PHE A 226 -14.96 -2.78 -9.85
N SER A 227 -13.78 -3.25 -9.40
CA SER A 227 -13.33 -4.62 -9.61
C SER A 227 -14.15 -5.63 -8.82
N TYR A 228 -14.45 -6.78 -9.42
CA TYR A 228 -15.33 -7.77 -8.81
C TYR A 228 -15.08 -9.21 -9.26
N SER A 229 -15.63 -10.13 -8.46
CA SER A 229 -15.86 -11.52 -8.87
C SER A 229 -17.24 -11.99 -8.42
N SER A 230 -17.80 -12.96 -9.13
CA SER A 230 -18.97 -13.73 -8.68
C SER A 230 -18.58 -14.92 -7.80
N ASP A 231 -17.30 -15.23 -7.67
CA ASP A 231 -16.78 -16.31 -6.84
C ASP A 231 -15.93 -15.75 -5.69
N ARG A 232 -16.28 -16.12 -4.45
CA ARG A 232 -15.57 -15.64 -3.25
C ARG A 232 -14.13 -16.15 -3.13
N ARG A 233 -13.78 -17.21 -3.85
CA ARG A 233 -12.41 -17.74 -3.88
C ARG A 233 -11.42 -16.80 -4.56
N ASP A 234 -11.91 -15.83 -5.31
CA ASP A 234 -11.09 -14.80 -5.95
C ASP A 234 -10.72 -13.63 -5.03
N ILE A 235 -11.26 -13.59 -3.81
CA ILE A 235 -10.82 -12.62 -2.80
C ILE A 235 -9.45 -13.07 -2.27
N ARG A 236 -8.42 -12.26 -2.49
CA ARG A 236 -7.05 -12.58 -2.12
C ARG A 236 -6.78 -12.30 -0.65
N HIS A 237 -5.84 -13.04 -0.07
CA HIS A 237 -5.44 -12.96 1.33
C HIS A 237 -3.94 -12.74 1.49
N SER A 238 -3.20 -12.66 0.40
CA SER A 238 -1.75 -12.47 0.38
C SER A 238 -1.28 -11.86 -0.93
N GLU A 239 -0.07 -11.32 -0.90
CA GLU A 239 0.58 -10.74 -2.08
C GLU A 239 0.87 -11.76 -3.18
N ASP A 240 0.95 -13.05 -2.88
CA ASP A 240 1.04 -14.11 -3.90
C ASP A 240 -0.14 -14.03 -4.86
N GLY A 241 -1.36 -14.01 -4.33
CA GLY A 241 -2.56 -13.91 -5.14
C GLY A 241 -2.70 -12.56 -5.84
N VAL A 242 -2.44 -11.46 -5.11
CA VAL A 242 -2.55 -10.09 -5.64
C VAL A 242 -1.58 -9.87 -6.79
N SER A 243 -0.31 -10.21 -6.63
CA SER A 243 0.72 -10.00 -7.65
C SER A 243 0.49 -10.87 -8.90
N ASN A 244 -0.04 -12.06 -8.75
CA ASN A 244 -0.40 -12.91 -9.88
C ASN A 244 -1.60 -12.35 -10.66
N ASP A 245 -2.64 -11.88 -9.96
CA ASP A 245 -3.80 -11.25 -10.61
C ASP A 245 -3.39 -9.97 -11.37
N LEU A 246 -2.51 -9.15 -10.79
CA LEU A 246 -1.97 -7.97 -11.47
C LEU A 246 -1.05 -8.32 -12.64
N TYR A 247 -0.29 -9.40 -12.56
CA TYR A 247 0.50 -9.87 -13.69
C TYR A 247 -0.38 -10.32 -14.86
N ASP A 248 -1.45 -11.08 -14.59
CA ASP A 248 -2.44 -11.47 -15.60
C ASP A 248 -3.09 -10.24 -16.24
N PHE A 249 -3.45 -9.25 -15.40
CA PHE A 249 -3.99 -7.97 -15.85
C PHE A 249 -3.01 -7.25 -16.80
N LEU A 250 -1.73 -7.12 -16.42
CA LEU A 250 -0.71 -6.47 -17.25
C LEU A 250 -0.47 -7.21 -18.56
N GLN A 251 -0.48 -8.55 -18.55
CA GLN A 251 -0.37 -9.34 -19.78
C GLN A 251 -1.55 -9.07 -20.73
N ALA A 252 -2.77 -8.97 -20.19
CA ALA A 252 -3.94 -8.63 -20.99
C ALA A 252 -3.87 -7.20 -21.52
N PHE A 253 -3.47 -6.23 -20.67
CA PHE A 253 -3.33 -4.83 -21.05
C PHE A 253 -2.34 -4.64 -22.20
N PHE A 254 -1.14 -5.18 -22.09
CA PHE A 254 -0.13 -5.05 -23.16
C PHE A 254 -0.44 -5.89 -24.40
N ALA A 255 -1.30 -6.91 -24.30
CA ALA A 255 -1.80 -7.63 -25.46
C ALA A 255 -2.79 -6.79 -26.28
N GLU A 256 -3.62 -5.98 -25.62
CA GLU A 256 -4.59 -5.08 -26.26
C GLU A 256 -3.96 -3.75 -26.69
N HIS A 257 -2.87 -3.34 -26.03
CA HIS A 257 -2.13 -2.10 -26.31
C HIS A 257 -0.67 -2.39 -26.70
N PRO A 258 -0.41 -3.10 -27.81
CA PRO A 258 0.95 -3.48 -28.20
C PRO A 258 1.85 -2.28 -28.50
N GLU A 259 1.28 -1.13 -28.85
CA GLU A 259 2.01 0.13 -29.07
C GLU A 259 2.65 0.68 -27.79
N LEU A 260 2.16 0.29 -26.61
CA LEU A 260 2.70 0.67 -25.31
C LEU A 260 3.68 -0.37 -24.74
N ALA A 261 3.75 -1.57 -25.32
CA ALA A 261 4.58 -2.66 -24.78
C ALA A 261 6.09 -2.36 -24.86
N GLU A 262 6.50 -1.48 -25.79
CA GLU A 262 7.90 -1.05 -25.93
C GLU A 262 8.27 0.14 -25.03
N ASN A 263 7.28 0.84 -24.45
CA ASN A 263 7.54 1.97 -23.57
C ASN A 263 8.17 1.46 -22.26
N ASP A 264 8.98 2.29 -21.63
CA ASP A 264 9.48 2.00 -20.29
C ASP A 264 8.30 1.87 -19.31
N PHE A 265 8.32 0.85 -18.46
CA PHE A 265 7.24 0.56 -17.51
C PHE A 265 7.71 0.77 -16.08
N PHE A 266 6.90 1.48 -15.30
CA PHE A 266 7.15 1.74 -13.89
C PHE A 266 5.93 1.38 -13.03
N ILE A 267 6.17 0.79 -11.86
CA ILE A 267 5.14 0.44 -10.88
C ILE A 267 5.22 1.43 -9.74
N THR A 268 4.14 2.14 -9.46
CA THR A 268 4.08 3.15 -8.40
C THR A 268 2.86 2.96 -7.52
N GLY A 269 2.85 3.59 -6.37
CA GLY A 269 1.71 3.60 -5.47
C GLY A 269 2.10 4.03 -4.07
N GLU A 270 1.17 3.89 -3.12
CA GLU A 270 1.24 4.52 -1.83
C GLU A 270 0.65 3.64 -0.73
N SER A 271 1.12 3.86 0.52
CA SER A 271 0.50 3.26 1.70
C SER A 271 0.70 1.74 1.77
N TYR A 272 -0.37 0.96 1.89
CA TYR A 272 -0.30 -0.50 1.83
C TYR A 272 0.27 -1.01 0.50
N ALA A 273 0.34 -0.18 -0.55
CA ALA A 273 1.04 -0.55 -1.79
C ALA A 273 2.55 -0.77 -1.60
N GLY A 274 3.11 -0.41 -0.45
CA GLY A 274 4.43 -0.89 -0.02
C GLY A 274 4.53 -2.41 0.08
N HIS A 275 3.39 -3.13 0.15
CA HIS A 275 3.29 -4.58 -0.03
C HIS A 275 3.06 -4.95 -1.50
N TYR A 276 2.09 -4.33 -2.17
CA TYR A 276 1.74 -4.63 -3.56
C TYR A 276 2.91 -4.46 -4.52
N ILE A 277 3.60 -3.32 -4.45
CA ILE A 277 4.60 -2.90 -5.43
C ILE A 277 5.79 -3.87 -5.51
N PRO A 278 6.47 -4.24 -4.41
CA PRO A 278 7.57 -5.19 -4.47
C PRO A 278 7.14 -6.56 -4.99
N ALA A 279 5.96 -7.03 -4.58
CA ALA A 279 5.41 -8.31 -5.02
C ALA A 279 5.16 -8.32 -6.53
N VAL A 280 4.49 -7.28 -7.06
CA VAL A 280 4.21 -7.16 -8.49
C VAL A 280 5.48 -6.98 -9.31
N ALA A 281 6.42 -6.13 -8.85
CA ALA A 281 7.70 -5.92 -9.53
C ALA A 281 8.49 -7.24 -9.65
N ALA A 282 8.58 -8.01 -8.57
CA ALA A 282 9.23 -9.31 -8.60
C ALA A 282 8.47 -10.32 -9.47
N ARG A 283 7.13 -10.29 -9.48
CA ARG A 283 6.33 -11.17 -10.34
C ARG A 283 6.57 -10.88 -11.81
N VAL A 284 6.55 -9.61 -12.21
CA VAL A 284 6.87 -9.17 -13.58
C VAL A 284 8.29 -9.58 -13.97
N HIS A 285 9.26 -9.31 -13.10
CA HIS A 285 10.66 -9.64 -13.33
C HIS A 285 10.88 -11.17 -13.53
N ARG A 286 10.25 -12.00 -12.69
CA ARG A 286 10.28 -13.46 -12.88
C ARG A 286 9.64 -13.90 -14.21
N GLY A 287 8.50 -13.30 -14.58
CA GLY A 287 7.84 -13.55 -15.85
C GLY A 287 8.74 -13.25 -17.05
N ASN A 288 9.39 -12.09 -17.03
CA ASN A 288 10.36 -11.68 -18.04
C ASN A 288 11.56 -12.64 -18.14
N LYS A 289 12.16 -13.02 -17.00
CA LYS A 289 13.27 -13.98 -16.96
C LYS A 289 12.86 -15.37 -17.49
N ALA A 290 11.67 -15.81 -17.15
CA ALA A 290 11.13 -17.08 -17.61
C ALA A 290 10.66 -17.03 -19.09
N LYS A 291 10.67 -15.85 -19.72
CA LYS A 291 10.15 -15.59 -21.08
C LYS A 291 8.70 -16.07 -21.26
N LYS A 292 7.89 -15.89 -20.21
CA LYS A 292 6.47 -16.24 -20.19
C LYS A 292 5.64 -15.00 -20.56
N GLY A 293 4.77 -15.16 -21.57
CA GLY A 293 3.91 -14.06 -22.03
C GLY A 293 4.66 -12.92 -22.72
N ILE A 294 4.04 -11.74 -22.69
CA ILE A 294 4.60 -10.50 -23.25
C ILE A 294 5.70 -10.00 -22.32
N HIS A 295 6.85 -9.63 -22.88
CA HIS A 295 7.91 -8.97 -22.13
C HIS A 295 7.44 -7.59 -21.70
N ILE A 296 7.39 -7.33 -20.40
CA ILE A 296 7.04 -6.03 -19.83
C ILE A 296 8.34 -5.29 -19.52
N ASN A 297 8.54 -4.13 -20.15
CA ASN A 297 9.80 -3.37 -20.09
C ASN A 297 9.98 -2.65 -18.73
N LEU A 298 9.98 -3.41 -17.63
CA LEU A 298 10.10 -2.91 -16.26
C LEU A 298 11.45 -2.24 -16.02
N LYS A 299 11.43 -0.93 -15.74
CA LYS A 299 12.61 -0.10 -15.42
C LYS A 299 12.75 0.23 -13.96
N GLY A 300 11.64 0.38 -13.27
CA GLY A 300 11.68 0.76 -11.86
C GLY A 300 10.33 0.63 -11.15
N PHE A 301 10.38 0.80 -9.85
CA PHE A 301 9.21 0.84 -9.00
C PHE A 301 9.40 1.88 -7.89
N ALA A 302 8.31 2.57 -7.52
CA ALA A 302 8.34 3.62 -6.51
C ALA A 302 7.32 3.37 -5.41
N ILE A 303 7.74 3.48 -4.17
CA ILE A 303 6.94 3.27 -2.97
C ILE A 303 6.80 4.60 -2.25
N GLY A 304 5.60 5.19 -2.29
CA GLY A 304 5.25 6.40 -1.56
C GLY A 304 4.68 6.08 -0.19
N ASN A 305 5.23 6.65 0.89
CA ASN A 305 4.69 6.48 2.25
C ASN A 305 4.22 5.04 2.52
N GLY A 306 5.10 4.06 2.22
CA GLY A 306 4.72 2.66 2.13
C GLY A 306 4.88 1.88 3.42
N LEU A 307 4.06 0.84 3.59
CA LEU A 307 4.26 -0.22 4.57
C LEU A 307 4.94 -1.39 3.85
N THR A 308 6.22 -1.64 4.14
CA THR A 308 7.04 -2.64 3.42
C THR A 308 7.69 -3.65 4.35
N ASP A 309 8.35 -3.18 5.44
CA ASP A 309 8.87 -4.02 6.53
C ASP A 309 8.25 -3.59 7.86
N PRO A 310 7.12 -4.18 8.26
CA PRO A 310 6.46 -3.84 9.53
C PRO A 310 7.35 -4.04 10.76
N ALA A 311 8.27 -5.00 10.75
CA ALA A 311 9.15 -5.27 11.88
C ALA A 311 10.09 -4.08 12.18
N ILE A 312 10.49 -3.34 11.17
CA ILE A 312 11.30 -2.13 11.30
C ILE A 312 10.39 -0.90 11.50
N GLN A 313 9.33 -0.77 10.70
CA GLN A 313 8.51 0.44 10.67
C GLN A 313 7.70 0.66 11.95
N TYR A 314 7.20 -0.41 12.59
CA TYR A 314 6.48 -0.27 13.86
C TYR A 314 7.33 0.26 15.01
N LYS A 315 8.66 0.07 14.96
CA LYS A 315 9.60 0.65 15.93
C LYS A 315 9.75 2.17 15.78
N ALA A 316 9.52 2.68 14.58
CA ALA A 316 9.67 4.10 14.31
C ALA A 316 8.49 4.95 14.81
N TYR A 317 7.32 4.35 15.05
CA TYR A 317 6.13 5.11 15.45
C TYR A 317 6.33 5.96 16.69
N THR A 318 6.91 5.40 17.73
CA THR A 318 7.10 6.12 19.01
C THR A 318 8.18 7.17 18.91
N ASP A 319 9.26 6.91 18.16
CA ASP A 319 10.33 7.87 17.92
C ASP A 319 9.77 9.07 17.14
N PHE A 320 9.12 8.82 16.02
CA PHE A 320 8.48 9.86 15.21
C PHE A 320 7.45 10.68 16.03
N ALA A 321 6.63 10.01 16.82
CA ALA A 321 5.62 10.69 17.63
C ALA A 321 6.24 11.55 18.75
N LEU A 322 7.36 11.12 19.33
CA LEU A 322 8.08 11.90 20.33
C LEU A 322 8.76 13.12 19.71
N ASP A 323 9.45 12.93 18.59
CA ASP A 323 10.18 13.99 17.88
C ASP A 323 9.24 15.10 17.39
N ASN A 324 8.01 14.73 17.02
CA ASN A 324 6.97 15.69 16.63
C ASN A 324 6.08 16.18 17.79
N GLY A 325 6.43 15.88 19.03
CA GLY A 325 5.71 16.37 20.21
C GLY A 325 4.30 15.79 20.40
N LEU A 326 3.94 14.70 19.69
CA LEU A 326 2.62 14.05 19.79
C LEU A 326 2.46 13.28 21.08
N ILE A 327 3.56 12.81 21.69
CA ILE A 327 3.60 12.09 22.94
C ILE A 327 4.70 12.60 23.86
N THR A 328 4.55 12.40 25.16
CA THR A 328 5.58 12.73 26.16
C THR A 328 6.58 11.59 26.31
N ASN A 329 7.77 11.87 26.91
CA ASN A 329 8.75 10.85 27.28
C ASN A 329 8.15 9.73 28.15
N THR A 330 7.22 10.06 29.05
CA THR A 330 6.53 9.06 29.88
C THR A 330 5.68 8.13 29.03
N SER A 331 4.92 8.68 28.07
CA SER A 331 4.11 7.89 27.13
C SER A 331 4.99 7.05 26.21
N TYR A 332 6.07 7.61 25.69
CA TYR A 332 7.08 6.91 24.88
C TYR A 332 7.60 5.65 25.60
N ASN A 333 8.09 5.82 26.85
CA ASN A 333 8.61 4.70 27.63
C ASN A 333 7.54 3.63 27.95
N LEU A 334 6.28 4.05 28.11
CA LEU A 334 5.17 3.12 28.37
C LEU A 334 4.80 2.32 27.12
N ILE A 335 4.66 2.99 25.97
CA ILE A 335 4.25 2.37 24.71
C ILE A 335 5.35 1.42 24.21
N ASN A 336 6.62 1.78 24.35
CA ASN A 336 7.76 0.97 23.94
C ASN A 336 7.87 -0.38 24.69
N LYS A 337 7.19 -0.56 25.83
CA LYS A 337 7.11 -1.88 26.48
C LYS A 337 6.37 -2.92 25.62
N VAL A 338 5.57 -2.49 24.65
CA VAL A 338 4.87 -3.39 23.72
C VAL A 338 5.77 -3.86 22.59
N LEU A 339 6.82 -3.09 22.22
CA LEU A 339 7.68 -3.40 21.09
C LEU A 339 8.26 -4.84 21.11
N PRO A 340 8.83 -5.36 22.21
CA PRO A 340 9.37 -6.72 22.20
C PRO A 340 8.32 -7.78 21.92
N VAL A 341 7.06 -7.55 22.36
CA VAL A 341 5.95 -8.47 22.12
C VAL A 341 5.49 -8.38 20.68
N CYS A 342 5.44 -7.17 20.10
CA CYS A 342 5.15 -6.94 18.70
C CYS A 342 6.20 -7.62 17.79
N GLU A 343 7.49 -7.43 18.08
CA GLU A 343 8.58 -8.07 17.32
C GLU A 343 8.49 -9.60 17.35
N MET A 344 8.20 -10.17 18.53
CA MET A 344 8.01 -11.62 18.65
C MET A 344 6.80 -12.08 17.85
N ALA A 345 5.68 -11.35 17.91
CA ALA A 345 4.47 -11.68 17.17
C ALA A 345 4.67 -11.62 15.65
N ILE A 346 5.38 -10.61 15.14
CA ILE A 346 5.74 -10.51 13.72
C ILE A 346 6.63 -11.69 13.31
N LYS A 347 7.60 -12.06 14.15
CA LYS A 347 8.46 -13.23 13.90
C LYS A 347 7.64 -14.52 13.78
N LEU A 348 6.65 -14.71 14.65
CA LEU A 348 5.75 -15.87 14.60
C LEU A 348 4.83 -15.81 13.36
N CYS A 349 4.41 -14.62 12.91
CA CYS A 349 3.68 -14.46 11.65
C CYS A 349 4.47 -15.06 10.48
N GLY A 350 5.77 -14.77 10.39
CA GLY A 350 6.62 -15.30 9.34
C GLY A 350 6.81 -16.83 9.37
N THR A 351 6.68 -17.47 10.57
CA THR A 351 6.89 -18.91 10.73
C THR A 351 5.62 -19.75 10.69
N ASP A 352 4.54 -19.26 11.35
CA ASP A 352 3.38 -20.10 11.66
C ASP A 352 2.11 -19.76 10.82
N GLY A 353 2.15 -18.66 10.06
CA GLY A 353 1.11 -18.34 9.07
C GLY A 353 -0.11 -17.59 9.62
N THR A 354 -1.30 -17.88 9.09
CA THR A 354 -2.49 -17.03 9.14
C THR A 354 -2.90 -16.53 10.52
N VAL A 355 -2.99 -17.40 11.53
CA VAL A 355 -3.49 -17.03 12.85
C VAL A 355 -2.49 -16.13 13.59
N SER A 356 -1.21 -16.45 13.52
CA SER A 356 -0.13 -15.66 14.12
C SER A 356 0.02 -14.31 13.46
N CYS A 357 -0.20 -14.20 12.14
CA CYS A 357 -0.16 -12.94 11.41
C CYS A 357 -1.29 -11.99 11.86
N VAL A 358 -2.53 -12.48 11.97
CA VAL A 358 -3.65 -11.68 12.49
C VAL A 358 -3.40 -11.27 13.95
N ALA A 359 -2.88 -12.19 14.77
CA ALA A 359 -2.54 -11.86 16.17
C ALA A 359 -1.44 -10.78 16.24
N SER A 360 -0.42 -10.85 15.39
CA SER A 360 0.65 -9.85 15.35
C SER A 360 0.11 -8.47 14.93
N TYR A 361 -0.83 -8.39 13.99
CA TYR A 361 -1.50 -7.15 13.64
C TYR A 361 -2.15 -6.50 14.87
N PHE A 362 -2.95 -7.25 15.63
CA PHE A 362 -3.62 -6.70 16.81
C PHE A 362 -2.64 -6.25 17.91
N VAL A 363 -1.61 -7.04 18.17
CA VAL A 363 -0.59 -6.70 19.17
C VAL A 363 0.16 -5.44 18.76
N CYS A 364 0.71 -5.40 17.57
CA CYS A 364 1.53 -4.28 17.10
C CYS A 364 0.71 -2.99 16.93
N ASN A 365 -0.54 -3.12 16.47
CA ASN A 365 -1.42 -1.96 16.29
C ASN A 365 -1.80 -1.26 17.62
N THR A 366 -1.57 -1.90 18.76
CA THR A 366 -1.71 -1.23 20.07
C THR A 366 -0.70 -0.09 20.24
N ILE A 367 0.47 -0.15 19.60
CA ILE A 367 1.47 0.93 19.59
C ILE A 367 0.87 2.15 18.91
N PHE A 368 0.40 2.00 17.68
CA PHE A 368 -0.21 3.08 16.89
C PHE A 368 -1.44 3.68 17.59
N THR A 369 -2.39 2.83 18.03
CA THR A 369 -3.61 3.30 18.68
C THR A 369 -3.34 3.99 20.03
N SER A 370 -2.29 3.57 20.75
CA SER A 370 -1.85 4.25 21.97
C SER A 370 -1.30 5.65 21.70
N ILE A 371 -0.56 5.83 20.61
CA ILE A 371 -0.07 7.16 20.16
C ILE A 371 -1.26 8.05 19.83
N ILE A 372 -2.19 7.59 18.99
CA ILE A 372 -3.39 8.36 18.60
C ILE A 372 -4.22 8.75 19.84
N ALA A 373 -4.38 7.86 20.81
CA ALA A 373 -5.10 8.15 22.03
C ALA A 373 -4.45 9.26 22.88
N LYS A 374 -3.14 9.46 22.77
CA LYS A 374 -2.38 10.52 23.47
C LYS A 374 -2.30 11.81 22.65
N ALA A 375 -2.14 11.70 21.35
CA ALA A 375 -2.04 12.85 20.43
C ALA A 375 -3.38 13.59 20.26
N GLY A 376 -4.51 12.93 20.53
CA GLY A 376 -5.84 13.54 20.42
C GLY A 376 -6.42 13.51 19.02
N ASN A 377 -7.14 14.56 18.60
CA ASN A 377 -7.80 14.61 17.29
C ASN A 377 -6.85 15.10 16.20
N ILE A 378 -5.80 14.33 15.92
CA ILE A 378 -4.90 14.57 14.78
C ILE A 378 -5.31 13.72 13.58
N ASN A 379 -5.02 14.21 12.39
CA ASN A 379 -5.05 13.39 11.19
C ASN A 379 -3.73 12.58 11.13
N TYR A 380 -3.82 11.26 11.20
CA TYR A 380 -2.63 10.38 11.20
C TYR A 380 -1.97 10.26 9.82
N TYR A 381 -2.60 10.76 8.78
CA TYR A 381 -2.02 10.92 7.44
C TYR A 381 -1.27 12.27 7.27
N ASP A 382 -1.61 13.28 8.09
CA ASP A 382 -0.90 14.56 8.14
C ASP A 382 -1.10 15.17 9.53
N ILE A 383 -0.10 15.04 10.38
CA ILE A 383 -0.18 15.43 11.80
C ILE A 383 -0.44 16.90 12.05
N ARG A 384 -0.29 17.76 11.04
CA ARG A 384 -0.61 19.19 11.07
C ARG A 384 -2.11 19.46 11.03
N LYS A 385 -2.89 18.48 10.52
CA LYS A 385 -4.34 18.59 10.29
C LYS A 385 -5.13 17.87 11.39
N LYS A 386 -6.40 18.21 11.53
CA LYS A 386 -7.35 17.46 12.36
C LYS A 386 -7.96 16.30 11.57
N CYS A 387 -8.31 15.22 12.26
CA CYS A 387 -9.02 14.12 11.65
C CYS A 387 -10.50 14.48 11.44
N GLU A 388 -10.94 14.55 10.19
CA GLU A 388 -12.33 14.79 9.80
C GLU A 388 -12.83 13.58 9.00
N GLY A 389 -14.02 13.08 9.33
CA GLY A 389 -14.58 11.89 8.69
C GLY A 389 -13.96 10.56 9.14
N SER A 390 -14.27 9.49 8.44
CA SER A 390 -13.87 8.12 8.82
C SER A 390 -12.43 7.77 8.44
N LEU A 391 -11.91 8.40 7.40
CA LEU A 391 -10.56 8.21 6.87
C LEU A 391 -9.67 9.43 7.12
N CYS A 392 -10.06 10.33 8.05
CA CYS A 392 -9.42 11.63 8.26
C CYS A 392 -9.36 12.54 7.02
N TYR A 393 -10.03 12.16 5.94
CA TYR A 393 -10.29 12.93 4.73
C TYR A 393 -11.71 12.70 4.24
N ASP A 394 -12.27 13.67 3.55
CA ASP A 394 -13.60 13.58 2.93
C ASP A 394 -13.49 13.30 1.42
N PHE A 395 -13.67 12.05 1.03
CA PHE A 395 -13.74 11.63 -0.37
C PHE A 395 -15.18 11.49 -0.90
N SER A 396 -16.17 12.05 -0.20
CA SER A 396 -17.58 11.88 -0.53
C SER A 396 -17.97 12.45 -1.90
N ASN A 397 -17.27 13.48 -2.40
CA ASN A 397 -17.52 14.04 -3.72
C ASN A 397 -17.15 13.04 -4.83
N MET A 398 -16.06 12.31 -4.70
CA MET A 398 -15.67 11.26 -5.63
C MET A 398 -16.71 10.12 -5.63
N GLU A 399 -17.13 9.65 -4.44
CA GLU A 399 -18.14 8.59 -4.35
C GLU A 399 -19.48 9.04 -4.96
N LYS A 400 -19.91 10.30 -4.70
CA LYS A 400 -21.11 10.86 -5.33
C LYS A 400 -20.97 10.95 -6.84
N PHE A 401 -19.80 11.40 -7.34
CA PHE A 401 -19.52 11.55 -8.76
C PHE A 401 -19.53 10.20 -9.48
N LEU A 402 -18.73 9.24 -9.01
CA LEU A 402 -18.59 7.92 -9.62
C LEU A 402 -19.88 7.09 -9.55
N ASN A 403 -20.77 7.37 -8.59
CA ASN A 403 -22.08 6.73 -8.49
C ASN A 403 -23.17 7.39 -9.33
N GLN A 404 -22.90 8.52 -10.02
CA GLN A 404 -23.86 9.08 -10.96
C GLN A 404 -24.07 8.15 -12.16
N LYS A 405 -25.32 8.00 -12.57
CA LYS A 405 -25.67 7.13 -13.70
C LYS A 405 -24.92 7.48 -14.99
N PRO A 406 -24.82 8.76 -15.42
CA PRO A 406 -24.05 9.12 -16.62
C PRO A 406 -22.57 8.75 -16.53
N VAL A 407 -21.96 8.87 -15.33
CA VAL A 407 -20.54 8.51 -15.12
C VAL A 407 -20.36 6.99 -15.23
N ARG A 408 -21.20 6.21 -14.57
CA ARG A 408 -21.15 4.74 -14.64
C ARG A 408 -21.39 4.23 -16.07
N GLU A 409 -22.31 4.84 -16.81
CA GLU A 409 -22.56 4.52 -18.23
C GLU A 409 -21.33 4.87 -19.08
N SER A 410 -20.70 6.03 -18.82
CA SER A 410 -19.48 6.44 -19.50
C SER A 410 -18.33 5.45 -19.25
N LEU A 411 -18.12 5.00 -18.01
CA LEU A 411 -17.07 4.05 -17.64
C LEU A 411 -17.41 2.59 -18.01
N GLY A 412 -18.64 2.27 -18.38
CA GLY A 412 -19.07 0.92 -18.74
C GLY A 412 -19.21 -0.04 -17.56
N VAL A 413 -19.36 0.49 -16.34
CA VAL A 413 -19.42 -0.32 -15.11
C VAL A 413 -20.81 -0.84 -14.76
N GLY A 414 -21.84 -0.46 -15.55
CA GLY A 414 -23.23 -0.89 -15.36
C GLY A 414 -23.83 -0.34 -14.05
N ASP A 415 -24.56 -1.19 -13.34
CA ASP A 415 -25.24 -0.82 -12.09
C ASP A 415 -24.36 -0.98 -10.83
N ARG A 416 -23.08 -1.23 -10.99
CA ARG A 416 -22.16 -1.38 -9.86
C ARG A 416 -22.04 -0.08 -9.09
N LYS A 417 -22.17 -0.20 -7.76
CA LYS A 417 -21.92 0.92 -6.86
C LYS A 417 -20.43 1.01 -6.54
N PHE A 418 -19.90 2.19 -6.67
CA PHE A 418 -18.55 2.52 -6.25
C PHE A 418 -18.50 2.69 -4.73
N VAL A 419 -17.43 2.16 -4.13
CA VAL A 419 -17.01 2.46 -2.76
C VAL A 419 -15.52 2.75 -2.76
N SER A 420 -15.10 3.79 -2.05
CA SER A 420 -13.70 4.23 -2.05
C SER A 420 -12.76 3.18 -1.45
N CYS A 421 -13.17 2.49 -0.39
CA CYS A 421 -12.38 1.44 0.24
C CYS A 421 -13.25 0.23 0.64
N SER A 422 -12.84 -0.96 0.22
CA SER A 422 -13.55 -2.22 0.47
C SER A 422 -13.20 -2.82 1.83
N THR A 423 -14.16 -2.85 2.76
CA THR A 423 -13.99 -3.53 4.06
C THR A 423 -13.72 -5.03 3.88
N THR A 424 -14.31 -5.66 2.86
CA THR A 424 -14.11 -7.09 2.58
C THR A 424 -12.66 -7.39 2.25
N VAL A 425 -12.07 -6.61 1.34
CA VAL A 425 -10.66 -6.75 0.96
C VAL A 425 -9.75 -6.42 2.13
N TYR A 426 -10.02 -5.32 2.84
CA TYR A 426 -9.26 -4.95 4.04
C TYR A 426 -9.15 -6.09 5.05
N LEU A 427 -10.28 -6.71 5.39
CA LEU A 427 -10.31 -7.82 6.36
C LEU A 427 -9.62 -9.07 5.82
N ALA A 428 -9.75 -9.35 4.54
CA ALA A 428 -9.10 -10.50 3.90
C ALA A 428 -7.56 -10.37 3.94
N MET A 429 -7.03 -9.17 3.73
CA MET A 429 -5.60 -8.89 3.69
C MET A 429 -4.94 -8.68 5.07
N LEU A 430 -5.69 -8.75 6.18
CA LEU A 430 -5.10 -8.62 7.53
C LEU A 430 -4.04 -9.70 7.84
N VAL A 431 -4.14 -10.86 7.20
CA VAL A 431 -3.16 -11.95 7.35
C VAL A 431 -1.83 -11.65 6.67
N ASP A 432 -1.82 -10.69 5.76
CA ASP A 432 -0.64 -10.26 5.02
C ASP A 432 0.05 -9.04 5.65
N TRP A 433 -0.68 -8.26 6.44
CA TRP A 433 -0.27 -6.94 6.94
C TRP A 433 1.11 -6.91 7.62
N MET A 434 1.47 -7.97 8.35
CA MET A 434 2.73 -8.06 9.11
C MET A 434 3.83 -8.83 8.37
N ARG A 435 3.64 -9.10 7.09
CA ARG A 435 4.65 -9.73 6.23
C ARG A 435 5.73 -8.73 5.84
N ASN A 436 6.94 -9.24 5.64
CA ASN A 436 8.05 -8.43 5.13
C ASN A 436 8.16 -8.59 3.62
N LEU A 437 7.79 -7.56 2.88
CA LEU A 437 7.87 -7.54 1.41
C LEU A 437 9.19 -6.93 0.88
N GLU A 438 10.03 -6.40 1.78
CA GLU A 438 11.37 -5.93 1.41
C GLU A 438 12.24 -7.05 0.84
N VAL A 439 12.01 -8.30 1.28
CA VAL A 439 12.87 -9.46 0.94
C VAL A 439 13.04 -9.73 -0.56
N GLY A 440 12.11 -9.29 -1.39
CA GLY A 440 12.20 -9.45 -2.85
C GLY A 440 12.90 -8.30 -3.58
N ILE A 441 13.12 -7.19 -2.91
CA ILE A 441 13.69 -5.98 -3.50
C ILE A 441 15.17 -6.15 -3.89
N PRO A 442 16.06 -6.74 -3.05
CA PRO A 442 17.48 -6.85 -3.38
C PRO A 442 17.75 -7.47 -4.76
N THR A 443 17.03 -8.54 -5.12
CA THR A 443 17.21 -9.18 -6.42
C THR A 443 16.87 -8.25 -7.60
N LEU A 444 15.90 -7.36 -7.43
CA LEU A 444 15.52 -6.36 -8.44
C LEU A 444 16.62 -5.31 -8.61
N LEU A 445 17.17 -4.83 -7.50
CA LEU A 445 18.28 -3.87 -7.50
C LEU A 445 19.54 -4.46 -8.13
N GLU A 446 19.88 -5.74 -7.83
CA GLU A 446 21.04 -6.43 -8.42
C GLU A 446 20.89 -6.59 -9.94
N ASP A 447 19.68 -6.71 -10.46
CA ASP A 447 19.40 -6.77 -11.88
C ASP A 447 19.20 -5.36 -12.52
N GLY A 448 19.49 -4.28 -11.77
CA GLY A 448 19.49 -2.90 -12.26
C GLY A 448 18.11 -2.25 -12.36
N ILE A 449 17.06 -2.84 -11.78
CA ILE A 449 15.74 -2.24 -11.71
C ILE A 449 15.74 -1.16 -10.63
N GLN A 450 15.33 0.05 -10.97
CA GLN A 450 15.40 1.21 -10.08
C GLN A 450 14.32 1.15 -9.00
N LEU A 451 14.69 1.53 -7.77
CA LEU A 451 13.76 1.75 -6.66
C LEU A 451 13.83 3.20 -6.18
N LEU A 452 12.68 3.84 -6.13
CA LEU A 452 12.46 5.08 -5.41
C LEU A 452 11.55 4.84 -4.21
N VAL A 453 12.03 5.14 -3.00
CA VAL A 453 11.19 5.23 -1.81
C VAL A 453 11.07 6.70 -1.44
N TYR A 454 9.84 7.21 -1.38
CA TYR A 454 9.60 8.60 -0.96
C TYR A 454 8.57 8.67 0.15
N ALA A 455 8.69 9.66 1.01
CA ALA A 455 7.77 9.82 2.12
C ALA A 455 7.64 11.28 2.54
N GLY A 456 6.39 11.71 2.78
CA GLY A 456 6.09 13.02 3.31
C GLY A 456 6.53 13.17 4.78
N GLU A 457 7.00 14.36 5.11
CA GLU A 457 7.62 14.71 6.40
C GLU A 457 6.66 14.56 7.58
N TYR A 458 5.34 14.77 7.35
CA TYR A 458 4.32 14.86 8.41
C TYR A 458 3.37 13.68 8.46
N ASP A 459 3.64 12.60 7.74
CA ASP A 459 2.88 11.36 7.82
C ASP A 459 3.25 10.57 9.08
N LEU A 460 2.26 10.20 9.90
CA LEU A 460 2.49 9.32 11.04
C LEU A 460 2.30 7.84 10.66
N ILE A 461 1.27 7.51 9.85
CA ILE A 461 0.89 6.09 9.66
C ILE A 461 1.93 5.29 8.86
N CYS A 462 2.59 5.91 7.89
CA CYS A 462 3.73 5.33 7.17
C CYS A 462 4.91 6.31 7.15
N ASN A 463 5.30 6.76 8.37
CA ASN A 463 6.25 7.87 8.54
C ASN A 463 7.58 7.65 7.82
N TRP A 464 8.19 8.77 7.40
CA TRP A 464 9.45 8.78 6.68
C TRP A 464 10.60 8.12 7.46
N LEU A 465 10.57 8.19 8.80
CA LEU A 465 11.61 7.61 9.66
C LEU A 465 11.61 6.08 9.57
N GLY A 466 10.42 5.45 9.60
CA GLY A 466 10.26 4.02 9.42
C GLY A 466 10.67 3.57 8.02
N ASN A 467 10.29 4.35 7.00
CA ASN A 467 10.70 4.11 5.61
C ASN A 467 12.22 4.24 5.44
N SER A 468 12.84 5.29 5.96
CA SER A 468 14.29 5.45 5.94
C SER A 468 15.00 4.27 6.62
N ARG A 469 14.50 3.82 7.78
CA ARG A 469 15.12 2.73 8.54
C ARG A 469 15.15 1.40 7.81
N TRP A 470 14.05 0.99 7.17
CA TRP A 470 14.06 -0.27 6.42
C TRP A 470 14.90 -0.18 5.16
N VAL A 471 14.90 0.96 4.45
CA VAL A 471 15.75 1.19 3.27
C VAL A 471 17.24 1.08 3.63
N HIS A 472 17.65 1.67 4.77
CA HIS A 472 19.04 1.56 5.24
C HIS A 472 19.40 0.16 5.74
N ALA A 473 18.43 -0.61 6.25
CA ALA A 473 18.63 -1.95 6.77
C ALA A 473 18.59 -3.05 5.69
N MET A 474 18.07 -2.73 4.50
CA MET A 474 17.93 -3.67 3.40
C MET A 474 19.31 -4.22 2.96
N GLU A 475 19.42 -5.54 2.92
CA GLU A 475 20.68 -6.22 2.59
C GLU A 475 20.79 -6.44 1.07
N TRP A 476 21.65 -5.67 0.41
CA TRP A 476 21.97 -5.78 -1.02
C TRP A 476 23.43 -5.35 -1.25
N SER A 477 23.98 -5.57 -2.45
CA SER A 477 25.40 -5.34 -2.74
C SER A 477 25.83 -3.88 -2.55
N GLY A 478 24.95 -2.90 -2.80
CA GLY A 478 25.23 -1.47 -2.65
C GLY A 478 24.81 -0.87 -1.29
N GLN A 479 24.41 -1.67 -0.29
CA GLN A 479 23.93 -1.16 0.99
C GLN A 479 24.93 -0.23 1.68
N LYS A 480 26.18 -0.63 1.74
CA LYS A 480 27.24 0.14 2.41
C LYS A 480 27.42 1.52 1.79
N GLU A 481 27.47 1.55 0.49
CA GLU A 481 27.64 2.75 -0.32
C GLU A 481 26.40 3.65 -0.20
N PHE A 482 25.19 3.07 -0.23
CA PHE A 482 23.96 3.81 0.00
C PHE A 482 23.93 4.45 1.39
N VAL A 483 24.24 3.68 2.44
CA VAL A 483 24.26 4.19 3.82
C VAL A 483 25.27 5.35 3.98
N SER A 484 26.43 5.27 3.31
CA SER A 484 27.49 6.29 3.37
C SER A 484 27.32 7.42 2.36
N SER A 485 26.40 7.33 1.39
CA SER A 485 26.17 8.41 0.42
C SER A 485 25.61 9.66 1.12
N PRO A 486 25.95 10.86 0.63
CA PRO A 486 25.46 12.10 1.22
C PRO A 486 23.96 12.28 1.02
N GLU A 487 23.32 12.95 1.94
CA GLU A 487 22.02 13.55 1.76
C GLU A 487 22.20 14.88 1.03
N VAL A 488 21.37 15.11 0.01
CA VAL A 488 21.43 16.32 -0.84
C VAL A 488 20.05 16.93 -0.98
N PRO A 489 19.94 18.27 -1.13
CA PRO A 489 18.65 18.91 -1.34
C PRO A 489 17.99 18.43 -2.65
N PHE A 490 16.71 18.12 -2.59
CA PHE A 490 15.86 17.98 -3.77
C PHE A 490 15.22 19.35 -4.06
N VAL A 491 15.70 20.00 -5.12
CA VAL A 491 15.30 21.38 -5.44
C VAL A 491 14.32 21.38 -6.61
N VAL A 492 13.22 22.12 -6.44
CA VAL A 492 12.21 22.40 -7.46
C VAL A 492 11.97 23.91 -7.49
N ASP A 493 12.14 24.55 -8.65
CA ASP A 493 12.02 26.01 -8.84
C ASP A 493 12.84 26.81 -7.79
N ASP A 494 14.11 26.49 -7.68
CA ASP A 494 15.06 27.12 -6.74
C ASP A 494 14.70 27.01 -5.26
N SER A 495 13.71 26.18 -4.91
CA SER A 495 13.28 25.93 -3.53
C SER A 495 13.56 24.47 -3.14
N GLU A 496 14.07 24.26 -1.93
CA GLU A 496 14.26 22.93 -1.38
C GLU A 496 12.90 22.29 -1.08
N ALA A 497 12.53 21.25 -1.85
CA ALA A 497 11.29 20.51 -1.74
C ALA A 497 11.45 19.18 -0.97
N GLY A 498 12.69 18.83 -0.62
CA GLY A 498 12.96 17.59 0.12
C GLY A 498 14.44 17.30 0.26
N VAL A 499 14.73 16.16 0.88
CA VAL A 499 16.09 15.64 1.06
C VAL A 499 16.21 14.29 0.37
N LEU A 500 17.14 14.22 -0.58
CA LEU A 500 17.40 13.04 -1.41
C LEU A 500 18.67 12.32 -0.96
N LYS A 501 18.61 11.00 -0.90
CA LYS A 501 19.74 10.10 -0.75
C LYS A 501 19.72 9.08 -1.87
N ASN A 502 20.84 8.90 -2.56
CA ASN A 502 20.90 7.99 -3.73
C ASN A 502 22.22 7.23 -3.77
N TYR A 503 22.16 5.99 -4.19
CA TYR A 503 23.29 5.20 -4.68
C TYR A 503 22.84 4.12 -5.65
N GLY A 504 23.44 4.10 -6.84
CA GLY A 504 23.09 3.12 -7.88
C GLY A 504 21.59 3.17 -8.23
N PRO A 505 20.90 2.03 -8.24
CA PRO A 505 19.49 1.96 -8.57
C PRO A 505 18.53 2.38 -7.43
N LEU A 506 19.05 2.70 -6.23
CA LEU A 506 18.24 3.01 -5.05
C LEU A 506 18.25 4.50 -4.72
N SER A 507 17.05 5.07 -4.58
CA SER A 507 16.83 6.44 -4.10
C SER A 507 15.88 6.45 -2.91
N PHE A 508 16.15 7.30 -1.93
CA PHE A 508 15.24 7.65 -0.84
C PHE A 508 15.03 9.16 -0.81
N LEU A 509 13.78 9.61 -0.82
CA LEU A 509 13.41 11.03 -0.81
C LEU A 509 12.45 11.34 0.34
N LYS A 510 12.87 12.14 1.30
CA LYS A 510 11.97 12.78 2.26
C LYS A 510 11.42 14.06 1.63
N VAL A 511 10.10 14.15 1.45
CA VAL A 511 9.44 15.31 0.84
C VAL A 511 8.99 16.26 1.93
N HIS A 512 9.42 17.53 1.84
CA HIS A 512 9.03 18.57 2.78
C HIS A 512 7.57 18.96 2.60
N ASP A 513 6.96 19.44 3.69
CA ASP A 513 5.59 19.97 3.71
C ASP A 513 4.52 19.03 3.13
N ALA A 514 4.77 17.73 3.18
CA ALA A 514 3.82 16.70 2.76
C ALA A 514 3.46 15.76 3.91
N GLY A 515 2.21 15.29 3.91
CA GLY A 515 1.75 14.16 4.70
C GLY A 515 1.84 12.86 3.90
N HIS A 516 0.86 11.99 4.08
CA HIS A 516 0.77 10.66 3.47
C HIS A 516 0.61 10.72 1.95
N MET A 517 -0.31 11.54 1.46
CA MET A 517 -0.60 11.71 0.04
C MET A 517 0.30 12.82 -0.53
N VAL A 518 1.56 12.47 -0.82
CA VAL A 518 2.56 13.42 -1.30
C VAL A 518 2.12 14.16 -2.56
N PRO A 519 1.53 13.49 -3.59
CA PRO A 519 1.09 14.21 -4.79
C PRO A 519 -0.05 15.22 -4.52
N MET A 520 -0.88 14.98 -3.52
CA MET A 520 -1.94 15.90 -3.11
C MET A 520 -1.37 17.13 -2.37
N ASP A 521 -0.41 16.90 -1.46
CA ASP A 521 0.12 17.96 -0.61
C ASP A 521 1.20 18.78 -1.31
N GLN A 522 2.03 18.15 -2.16
CA GLN A 522 3.13 18.76 -2.92
C GLN A 522 3.10 18.36 -4.40
N PRO A 523 2.05 18.74 -5.15
CA PRO A 523 1.80 18.23 -6.51
C PRO A 523 2.93 18.53 -7.50
N LYS A 524 3.51 19.73 -7.44
CA LYS A 524 4.61 20.12 -8.33
C LYS A 524 5.89 19.35 -8.05
N ALA A 525 6.24 19.22 -6.76
CA ALA A 525 7.40 18.44 -6.36
C ALA A 525 7.25 16.96 -6.71
N ALA A 526 6.04 16.41 -6.55
CA ALA A 526 5.73 15.03 -6.90
C ALA A 526 5.83 14.75 -8.41
N LEU A 527 5.34 15.68 -9.25
CA LEU A 527 5.48 15.56 -10.72
C LEU A 527 6.96 15.64 -11.13
N GLU A 528 7.72 16.57 -10.55
CA GLU A 528 9.13 16.74 -10.88
C GLU A 528 9.98 15.56 -10.37
N MET A 529 9.66 15.00 -9.21
CA MET A 529 10.22 13.75 -8.71
C MET A 529 10.01 12.60 -9.71
N LEU A 530 8.77 12.39 -10.17
CA LEU A 530 8.47 11.36 -11.18
C LEU A 530 9.26 11.58 -12.45
N ARG A 531 9.21 12.79 -13.01
CA ARG A 531 9.87 13.14 -14.26
C ARG A 531 11.37 12.84 -14.21
N ARG A 532 12.07 13.36 -13.18
CA ARG A 532 13.51 13.14 -13.03
C ARG A 532 13.85 11.68 -12.76
N TRP A 533 13.04 11.00 -11.99
CA TRP A 533 13.29 9.60 -11.66
C TRP A 533 13.13 8.69 -12.88
N THR A 534 12.05 8.83 -13.65
CA THR A 534 11.80 8.02 -14.85
C THR A 534 12.80 8.30 -15.96
N GLN A 535 13.40 9.49 -15.97
CA GLN A 535 14.46 9.88 -16.90
C GLN A 535 15.88 9.54 -16.40
N GLY A 536 16.02 8.98 -15.20
CA GLY A 536 17.32 8.65 -14.59
C GLY A 536 18.14 9.86 -14.12
N SER A 537 17.53 11.04 -14.05
CA SER A 537 18.20 12.31 -13.70
C SER A 537 17.95 12.80 -12.27
N LEU A 538 17.24 12.02 -11.45
CA LEU A 538 16.87 12.43 -10.09
C LEU A 538 18.09 12.77 -9.22
N ALA A 539 19.17 11.99 -9.34
CA ALA A 539 20.40 12.23 -8.58
C ALA A 539 21.32 13.28 -9.21
N GLU A 540 21.18 13.58 -10.49
CA GLU A 540 22.04 14.54 -11.21
C GLU A 540 21.67 15.98 -10.89
N SER A 541 20.38 16.27 -10.78
CA SER A 541 19.83 17.58 -10.45
C SER A 541 20.23 18.09 -9.05
N ALA A 542 20.67 17.19 -8.16
CA ALA A 542 21.18 17.53 -6.84
C ALA A 542 22.67 17.99 -6.83
N ARG A 543 23.39 17.83 -7.95
CA ARG A 543 24.84 18.14 -8.07
C ARG A 543 25.14 19.48 -8.75
N GLU A 544 24.15 20.20 -9.27
CA GLU A 544 24.38 21.44 -10.02
C GLU A 544 24.82 22.68 -9.21
N PRO A 545 24.50 22.85 -7.90
CA PRO A 545 24.96 24.05 -7.18
C PRO A 545 26.49 24.20 -7.08
N GLU A 546 27.24 23.10 -7.08
CA GLU A 546 28.71 23.18 -6.93
C GLU A 546 29.45 23.63 -8.20
N LYS A 547 28.87 23.50 -9.38
CA LYS A 547 29.50 23.92 -10.63
C LYS A 547 29.43 25.43 -10.88
N LEU A 548 28.40 26.09 -10.33
CA LEU A 548 28.27 27.57 -10.47
C LEU A 548 29.21 28.33 -9.56
N VAL A 549 29.57 27.79 -8.38
CA VAL A 549 30.50 28.43 -7.44
C VAL A 549 31.97 28.28 -7.88
N ALA A 550 32.28 27.25 -8.68
CA ALA A 550 33.65 27.05 -9.16
C ALA A 550 33.99 27.85 -10.44
N GLN A 551 33.04 28.60 -11.02
CA GLN A 551 33.24 29.45 -12.20
C GLN A 551 33.11 30.96 -11.89
N MET A 552 32.82 31.32 -10.64
CA MET A 552 32.91 32.73 -10.16
C MET A 552 34.22 32.95 -9.38
#